data_1b752683e780275eaf34b1da3ef5c8e0
#
_entry.id   1b752683e780275eaf34b1da3ef5c8e0
#
_cell.length_a   1.000
_cell.length_b   1.000
_cell.length_c   1.000
_cell.angle_alpha   90.00
_cell.angle_beta   90.00
_cell.angle_gamma   90.00
#
_symmetry.space_group_name_H-M   'P 1'
#
loop_
_entity.id
_entity.type
_entity.pdbx_description
1 polymer ?
#
loop_
_entity_poly.entity_id
_entity_poly.type
_entity_poly.pdbx_seq_one_letter_code
_entity_poly.pdbx_strand_id
1 'polypeptide(L)'
;MKPPKGFKVPKIKELKEDMQRLGEDIAEEFKERVIENIEENTYGFVIEESTAKRKDSNLPLIDTHEMVDSIYREGTTVSVEDTPRENSSLTNKELAIVHEYGVPDRGIPSRPVWRNTFRDYKKDATKQVKDFLKTHKFKRR
;
A
#
# COMPACT_ATOMS: atom_id res chain seq x y z
N MET A 1 6.81 31.83 -26.04
CA MET A 1 7.93 32.21 -25.15
C MET A 1 9.06 31.23 -25.29
N LYS A 2 10.24 31.73 -25.59
CA LYS A 2 11.43 30.87 -25.72
C LYS A 2 11.99 30.53 -24.34
N PRO A 3 12.42 29.28 -24.11
CA PRO A 3 13.08 28.96 -22.84
C PRO A 3 14.42 29.71 -22.69
N PRO A 4 14.92 29.87 -21.46
CA PRO A 4 16.23 30.50 -21.26
C PRO A 4 17.35 29.78 -21.99
N LYS A 5 18.36 30.48 -22.37
CA LYS A 5 19.55 29.92 -23.05
C LYS A 5 20.18 28.85 -22.17
N GLY A 6 20.45 27.69 -22.73
CA GLY A 6 20.98 26.54 -22.01
C GLY A 6 19.95 25.68 -21.30
N PHE A 7 18.67 26.01 -21.40
CA PHE A 7 17.58 25.25 -20.82
C PHE A 7 17.18 24.11 -21.76
N LYS A 8 17.14 22.87 -21.25
CA LYS A 8 16.67 21.70 -21.99
C LYS A 8 15.26 21.33 -21.58
N VAL A 9 14.38 21.23 -22.57
CA VAL A 9 13.02 20.73 -22.37
C VAL A 9 13.05 19.23 -22.58
N PRO A 10 12.67 18.40 -21.60
CA PRO A 10 12.60 16.97 -21.80
C PRO A 10 11.51 16.61 -22.79
N LYS A 11 11.67 15.49 -23.48
CA LYS A 11 10.63 14.97 -24.35
C LYS A 11 9.45 14.55 -23.47
N ILE A 12 8.27 15.10 -23.76
CA ILE A 12 7.07 14.87 -22.95
C ILE A 12 6.74 13.37 -22.84
N LYS A 13 6.87 12.64 -23.95
CA LYS A 13 6.61 11.19 -23.97
C LYS A 13 7.51 10.44 -22.99
N GLU A 14 8.81 10.70 -23.03
CA GLU A 14 9.78 10.06 -22.14
C GLU A 14 9.52 10.42 -20.67
N LEU A 15 9.20 11.67 -20.43
CA LEU A 15 8.87 12.14 -19.08
C LEU A 15 7.62 11.44 -18.52
N LYS A 16 6.58 11.28 -19.35
CA LYS A 16 5.37 10.54 -18.95
C LYS A 16 5.66 9.09 -18.62
N GLU A 17 6.46 8.42 -19.47
CA GLU A 17 6.85 7.03 -19.25
C GLU A 17 7.64 6.87 -17.96
N ASP A 18 8.59 7.79 -17.70
CA ASP A 18 9.40 7.78 -16.48
C ASP A 18 8.55 8.06 -15.24
N MET A 19 7.61 9.00 -15.32
CA MET A 19 6.68 9.28 -14.22
C MET A 19 5.77 8.10 -13.93
N GLN A 20 5.27 7.44 -14.97
CA GLN A 20 4.44 6.25 -14.81
C GLN A 20 5.22 5.13 -14.12
N ARG A 21 6.46 4.92 -14.55
CA ARG A 21 7.35 3.91 -13.94
C ARG A 21 7.62 4.22 -12.48
N LEU A 22 7.90 5.48 -12.17
CA LEU A 22 8.09 5.91 -10.78
C LEU A 22 6.86 5.64 -9.93
N GLY A 23 5.67 5.97 -10.45
CA GLY A 23 4.42 5.71 -9.77
C GLY A 23 4.20 4.21 -9.51
N GLU A 24 4.52 3.36 -10.48
CA GLU A 24 4.42 1.92 -10.33
C GLU A 24 5.41 1.38 -9.29
N ASP A 25 6.64 1.90 -9.27
CA ASP A 25 7.66 1.52 -8.28
C ASP A 25 7.24 1.91 -6.87
N ILE A 26 6.69 3.11 -6.70
CA ILE A 26 6.16 3.58 -5.41
C ILE A 26 5.00 2.69 -4.96
N ALA A 27 4.07 2.38 -5.88
CA ALA A 27 2.93 1.52 -5.56
C ALA A 27 3.38 0.10 -5.18
N GLU A 28 4.36 -0.45 -5.89
CA GLU A 28 4.90 -1.78 -5.56
C GLU A 28 5.56 -1.80 -4.18
N GLU A 29 6.36 -0.80 -3.88
CA GLU A 29 7.00 -0.69 -2.56
C GLU A 29 5.96 -0.50 -1.45
N PHE A 30 4.92 0.29 -1.68
CA PHE A 30 3.83 0.45 -0.73
C PHE A 30 3.12 -0.89 -0.46
N LYS A 31 2.82 -1.64 -1.53
CA LYS A 31 2.23 -2.98 -1.41
C LYS A 31 3.10 -3.89 -0.53
N GLU A 32 4.38 -3.94 -0.81
CA GLU A 32 5.34 -4.76 -0.06
C GLU A 32 5.36 -4.37 1.42
N ARG A 33 5.33 -3.08 1.71
CA ARG A 33 5.32 -2.58 3.09
C ARG A 33 4.02 -2.91 3.83
N VAL A 34 2.88 -2.86 3.14
CA VAL A 34 1.60 -3.29 3.75
C VAL A 34 1.67 -4.76 4.14
N ILE A 35 2.12 -5.60 3.22
CA ILE A 35 2.26 -7.04 3.46
C ILE A 35 3.22 -7.30 4.64
N GLU A 36 4.37 -6.67 4.63
CA GLU A 36 5.36 -6.80 5.71
C GLU A 36 4.79 -6.37 7.06
N ASN A 37 4.08 -5.23 7.10
CA ASN A 37 3.49 -4.72 8.34
C ASN A 37 2.39 -5.64 8.88
N ILE A 38 1.66 -6.33 8.00
CA ILE A 38 0.69 -7.35 8.39
C ILE A 38 1.41 -8.57 8.95
N GLU A 39 2.38 -9.11 8.22
CA GLU A 39 3.07 -10.34 8.59
C GLU A 39 3.89 -10.18 9.88
N GLU A 40 4.50 -9.03 10.08
CA GLU A 40 5.33 -8.74 11.26
C GLU A 40 4.55 -8.10 12.41
N ASN A 41 3.26 -7.79 12.20
CA ASN A 41 2.45 -7.05 13.16
C ASN A 41 3.18 -5.80 13.67
N THR A 42 3.70 -5.01 12.74
CA THR A 42 4.55 -3.84 13.02
C THR A 42 3.89 -2.86 13.98
N TYR A 43 2.56 -2.70 13.91
CA TYR A 43 1.82 -1.73 14.72
C TYR A 43 1.32 -2.31 16.05
N GLY A 44 1.68 -3.56 16.34
CA GLY A 44 1.39 -4.16 17.62
C GLY A 44 -0.09 -4.36 17.91
N PHE A 45 -0.89 -4.68 16.90
CA PHE A 45 -2.30 -5.00 17.10
C PHE A 45 -2.45 -6.24 17.97
N VAL A 46 -3.48 -6.24 18.81
CA VAL A 46 -3.73 -7.32 19.77
C VAL A 46 -5.00 -8.06 19.41
N ILE A 47 -4.98 -9.39 19.59
CA ILE A 47 -6.17 -10.23 19.46
C ILE A 47 -6.37 -11.01 20.76
N GLU A 48 -7.61 -11.40 21.01
CA GLU A 48 -7.92 -12.25 22.15
C GLU A 48 -7.39 -13.67 21.90
N GLU A 49 -7.01 -14.35 22.97
CA GLU A 49 -6.49 -15.72 22.92
C GLU A 49 -7.46 -16.69 22.24
N SER A 50 -8.75 -16.55 22.56
CA SER A 50 -9.79 -17.37 21.94
C SER A 50 -9.85 -17.19 20.42
N THR A 51 -9.62 -15.97 19.94
CA THR A 51 -9.54 -15.66 18.52
C THR A 51 -8.29 -16.29 17.89
N ALA A 52 -7.14 -16.20 18.55
CA ALA A 52 -5.90 -16.80 18.08
C ALA A 52 -6.03 -18.31 17.89
N LYS A 53 -6.64 -19.00 18.85
CA LYS A 53 -6.89 -20.44 18.76
C LYS A 53 -7.81 -20.82 17.58
N ARG A 54 -8.86 -20.03 17.37
CA ARG A 54 -9.82 -20.26 16.29
C ARG A 54 -9.19 -20.02 14.91
N LYS A 55 -8.30 -19.05 14.80
CA LYS A 55 -7.67 -18.65 13.53
C LYS A 55 -6.48 -19.51 13.14
N ASP A 56 -5.97 -20.33 14.03
CA ASP A 56 -4.71 -21.02 13.81
C ASP A 56 -3.53 -20.06 13.53
N SER A 57 -3.64 -18.84 14.08
CA SER A 57 -2.62 -17.80 13.96
C SER A 57 -2.79 -16.82 15.12
N ASN A 58 -1.69 -16.34 15.66
CA ASN A 58 -1.68 -15.27 16.66
C ASN A 58 -1.45 -13.88 16.05
N LEU A 59 -1.39 -13.78 14.72
CA LEU A 59 -1.26 -12.51 14.03
C LEU A 59 -2.64 -11.93 13.71
N PRO A 60 -2.92 -10.68 14.12
CA PRO A 60 -4.27 -10.10 14.06
C PRO A 60 -4.90 -10.06 12.68
N LEU A 61 -4.10 -9.87 11.65
CA LEU A 61 -4.60 -9.69 10.28
C LEU A 61 -4.37 -10.92 9.39
N ILE A 62 -3.90 -12.02 9.99
CA ILE A 62 -3.66 -13.27 9.27
C ILE A 62 -4.53 -14.36 9.86
N ASP A 63 -5.40 -14.93 9.04
CA ASP A 63 -6.18 -16.13 9.37
C ASP A 63 -5.62 -17.33 8.59
N THR A 64 -5.78 -17.32 7.26
CA THR A 64 -5.28 -18.39 6.38
C THR A 64 -4.30 -17.87 5.32
N HIS A 65 -3.83 -16.66 5.44
CA HIS A 65 -3.05 -15.92 4.43
C HIS A 65 -3.83 -15.55 3.16
N GLU A 66 -5.08 -15.98 3.01
CA GLU A 66 -5.87 -15.68 1.82
C GLU A 66 -5.97 -14.18 1.54
N MET A 67 -6.23 -13.37 2.58
CA MET A 67 -6.34 -11.92 2.43
C MET A 67 -4.99 -11.31 2.02
N VAL A 68 -3.92 -11.72 2.67
CA VAL A 68 -2.56 -11.20 2.38
C VAL A 68 -2.16 -11.56 0.95
N ASP A 69 -2.42 -12.79 0.54
CA ASP A 69 -2.10 -13.26 -0.81
C ASP A 69 -2.97 -12.60 -1.88
N SER A 70 -4.09 -12.01 -1.47
CA SER A 70 -5.01 -11.30 -2.36
C SER A 70 -4.62 -9.83 -2.58
N ILE A 71 -3.61 -9.33 -1.89
CA ILE A 71 -3.12 -7.97 -2.07
C ILE A 71 -2.34 -7.90 -3.39
N TYR A 72 -2.72 -6.99 -4.25
CA TYR A 72 -2.12 -6.88 -5.58
C TYR A 72 -1.90 -5.43 -5.98
N ARG A 73 -1.06 -5.25 -6.99
CA ARG A 73 -0.84 -3.97 -7.64
C ARG A 73 -1.24 -4.08 -9.11
N GLU A 74 -1.95 -3.08 -9.57
CA GLU A 74 -2.24 -2.88 -10.99
C GLU A 74 -1.93 -1.42 -11.33
N GLY A 75 -0.92 -1.20 -12.17
CA GLY A 75 -0.45 0.15 -12.44
C GLY A 75 0.03 0.83 -11.15
N THR A 76 -0.57 1.95 -10.81
CA THR A 76 -0.25 2.73 -9.61
C THR A 76 -1.26 2.48 -8.47
N THR A 77 -2.13 1.49 -8.62
CA THR A 77 -3.15 1.16 -7.63
C THR A 77 -2.78 -0.11 -6.88
N VAL A 78 -2.87 -0.08 -5.56
CA VAL A 78 -2.73 -1.26 -4.70
C VAL A 78 -4.09 -1.54 -4.07
N SER A 79 -4.54 -2.77 -4.15
CA SER A 79 -5.84 -3.17 -3.64
C SER A 79 -5.83 -4.62 -3.18
N VAL A 80 -6.98 -5.09 -2.73
CA VAL A 80 -7.21 -6.49 -2.35
C VAL A 80 -8.23 -7.06 -3.31
N GLU A 81 -7.97 -8.26 -3.83
CA GLU A 81 -8.92 -8.93 -4.72
C GLU A 81 -10.23 -9.20 -4.00
N ASP A 82 -11.35 -8.92 -4.66
CA ASP A 82 -12.69 -9.14 -4.13
C ASP A 82 -13.13 -10.59 -4.39
N THR A 83 -12.36 -11.51 -3.84
CA THR A 83 -12.51 -12.94 -4.08
C THR A 83 -13.12 -13.65 -2.86
N PRO A 84 -13.93 -14.71 -3.08
CA PRO A 84 -14.48 -15.48 -1.97
C PRO A 84 -13.40 -16.10 -1.10
N ARG A 85 -13.68 -16.24 0.18
CA ARG A 85 -12.81 -16.88 1.15
C ARG A 85 -13.41 -18.21 1.59
N GLU A 86 -12.52 -19.16 1.86
CA GLU A 86 -12.93 -20.44 2.39
C GLU A 86 -13.59 -20.28 3.77
N ASN A 87 -14.76 -20.92 3.96
CA ASN A 87 -15.49 -20.90 5.23
C ASN A 87 -15.89 -19.52 5.74
N SER A 88 -16.08 -18.55 4.86
CA SER A 88 -16.46 -17.19 5.24
C SER A 88 -17.49 -16.61 4.27
N SER A 89 -18.38 -15.79 4.80
CA SER A 89 -19.32 -15.00 3.98
C SER A 89 -18.69 -13.71 3.46
N LEU A 90 -17.54 -13.30 3.99
CA LEU A 90 -16.81 -12.11 3.55
C LEU A 90 -15.81 -12.47 2.47
N THR A 91 -15.70 -11.60 1.46
CA THR A 91 -14.61 -11.68 0.50
C THR A 91 -13.31 -11.19 1.13
N ASN A 92 -12.18 -11.43 0.47
CA ASN A 92 -10.89 -10.93 0.93
C ASN A 92 -10.87 -9.41 1.04
N LYS A 93 -11.45 -8.72 0.08
CA LYS A 93 -11.55 -7.25 0.10
C LYS A 93 -12.43 -6.75 1.24
N GLU A 94 -13.59 -7.38 1.43
CA GLU A 94 -14.49 -7.02 2.53
C GLU A 94 -13.81 -7.23 3.89
N LEU A 95 -13.07 -8.32 4.05
CA LEU A 95 -12.31 -8.57 5.27
C LEU A 95 -11.25 -7.50 5.52
N ALA A 96 -10.53 -7.09 4.47
CA ALA A 96 -9.54 -6.02 4.59
C ALA A 96 -10.18 -4.71 5.05
N ILE A 97 -11.37 -4.38 4.54
CA ILE A 97 -12.11 -3.19 4.95
C ILE A 97 -12.53 -3.29 6.41
N VAL A 98 -13.03 -4.45 6.83
CA VAL A 98 -13.44 -4.68 8.23
C VAL A 98 -12.24 -4.50 9.17
N HIS A 99 -11.08 -5.03 8.81
CA HIS A 99 -9.89 -4.84 9.64
C HIS A 99 -9.45 -3.37 9.68
N GLU A 100 -9.49 -2.69 8.55
CA GLU A 100 -9.03 -1.31 8.47
C GLU A 100 -9.89 -0.35 9.30
N TYR A 101 -11.21 -0.49 9.24
CA TYR A 101 -12.15 0.44 9.87
C TYR A 101 -12.82 -0.10 11.12
N GLY A 102 -12.76 -1.41 11.35
CA GLY A 102 -13.48 -2.06 12.42
C GLY A 102 -14.99 -2.07 12.20
N VAL A 103 -15.70 -2.67 13.13
CA VAL A 103 -17.17 -2.67 13.18
C VAL A 103 -17.55 -2.42 14.65
N PRO A 104 -17.67 -1.15 15.08
CA PRO A 104 -17.91 -0.81 16.50
C PRO A 104 -19.15 -1.48 17.09
N ASP A 105 -20.23 -1.57 16.32
CA ASP A 105 -21.49 -2.20 16.76
C ASP A 105 -21.34 -3.69 17.09
N ARG A 106 -20.29 -4.33 16.55
CA ARG A 106 -20.00 -5.74 16.81
C ARG A 106 -18.77 -5.94 17.69
N GLY A 107 -18.24 -4.86 18.26
CA GLY A 107 -17.04 -4.91 19.10
C GLY A 107 -15.77 -5.26 18.34
N ILE A 108 -15.74 -5.09 17.00
CA ILE A 108 -14.56 -5.35 16.19
C ILE A 108 -13.73 -4.07 16.11
N PRO A 109 -12.50 -4.05 16.68
CA PRO A 109 -11.69 -2.85 16.67
C PRO A 109 -11.10 -2.57 15.29
N SER A 110 -10.83 -1.31 15.02
CA SER A 110 -10.08 -0.88 13.84
C SER A 110 -8.61 -1.27 14.00
N ARG A 111 -8.04 -1.85 12.96
CA ARG A 111 -6.61 -2.16 12.85
C ARG A 111 -6.11 -1.57 11.55
N PRO A 112 -5.83 -0.25 11.53
CA PRO A 112 -5.65 0.51 10.29
C PRO A 112 -4.24 0.34 9.71
N VAL A 113 -3.89 -0.87 9.28
CA VAL A 113 -2.57 -1.16 8.74
C VAL A 113 -2.29 -0.37 7.44
N TRP A 114 -3.28 -0.20 6.59
CA TRP A 114 -3.11 0.53 5.33
C TRP A 114 -2.84 2.02 5.57
N ARG A 115 -3.66 2.66 6.41
CA ARG A 115 -3.49 4.08 6.73
C ARG A 115 -2.18 4.33 7.47
N ASN A 116 -1.83 3.46 8.40
CA ASN A 116 -0.57 3.57 9.15
C ASN A 116 0.64 3.38 8.25
N THR A 117 0.60 2.40 7.35
CA THR A 117 1.66 2.17 6.37
C THR A 117 1.80 3.38 5.45
N PHE A 118 0.70 3.93 4.96
CA PHE A 118 0.71 5.12 4.12
C PHE A 118 1.35 6.31 4.85
N ARG A 119 0.94 6.54 6.08
CA ARG A 119 1.50 7.62 6.92
C ARG A 119 3.02 7.49 7.04
N ASP A 120 3.49 6.28 7.32
CA ASP A 120 4.91 6.05 7.57
C ASP A 120 5.73 6.03 6.28
N TYR A 121 5.13 5.56 5.18
CA TYR A 121 5.79 5.52 3.87
C TYR A 121 5.78 6.85 3.12
N LYS A 122 4.87 7.75 3.46
CA LYS A 122 4.67 9.02 2.74
C LYS A 122 5.95 9.83 2.57
N LYS A 123 6.81 9.87 3.59
CA LYS A 123 8.07 10.61 3.53
C LYS A 123 9.01 10.03 2.47
N ASP A 124 9.12 8.70 2.42
CA ASP A 124 9.98 8.02 1.46
C ASP A 124 9.46 8.21 0.04
N ALA A 125 8.16 8.07 -0.17
CA ALA A 125 7.54 8.31 -1.46
C ALA A 125 7.74 9.75 -1.93
N THR A 126 7.55 10.72 -1.04
CA THR A 126 7.77 12.14 -1.33
C THR A 126 9.22 12.40 -1.72
N LYS A 127 10.17 11.79 -1.02
CA LYS A 127 11.60 11.90 -1.35
C LYS A 127 11.89 11.34 -2.75
N GLN A 128 11.33 10.20 -3.08
CA GLN A 128 11.50 9.59 -4.40
C GLN A 128 10.98 10.51 -5.51
N VAL A 129 9.82 11.14 -5.30
CA VAL A 129 9.27 12.11 -6.25
C VAL A 129 10.19 13.34 -6.38
N LYS A 130 10.66 13.87 -5.26
CA LYS A 130 11.57 15.03 -5.28
C LYS A 130 12.88 14.72 -6.00
N ASP A 131 13.47 13.55 -5.74
CA ASP A 131 14.70 13.11 -6.38
C ASP A 131 14.48 12.91 -7.88
N PHE A 132 13.35 12.35 -8.28
CA PHE A 132 12.97 12.23 -9.67
C PHE A 132 12.89 13.60 -10.35
N LEU A 133 12.21 14.56 -9.71
CA LEU A 133 12.05 15.90 -10.25
C LEU A 133 13.39 16.62 -10.37
N LYS A 134 14.32 16.39 -9.46
CA LYS A 134 15.68 16.94 -9.56
C LYS A 134 16.44 16.36 -10.74
N THR A 135 16.32 15.08 -10.99
CA THR A 135 17.00 14.37 -12.07
C THR A 135 16.42 14.74 -13.44
N HIS A 136 15.09 14.86 -13.52
CA HIS A 136 14.36 15.15 -14.76
C HIS A 136 14.00 16.63 -14.90
N LYS A 137 14.48 17.47 -13.99
CA LYS A 137 14.28 18.90 -14.03
C LYS A 137 14.87 19.51 -15.28
N PHE A 138 14.27 20.57 -15.74
CA PHE A 138 14.82 21.41 -16.76
C PHE A 138 16.14 22.00 -16.24
N LYS A 139 17.26 21.40 -16.64
CA LYS A 139 18.56 21.81 -16.14
C LYS A 139 19.03 23.08 -16.83
N ARG A 140 19.42 24.05 -16.03
CA ARG A 140 20.16 25.21 -16.51
C ARG A 140 21.63 24.85 -16.61
N ARG A 141 22.24 25.31 -17.65
CA ARG A 141 23.69 25.23 -17.78
C ARG A 141 24.32 26.44 -17.11
#